data_18febbb2603648b0cab99674c48ac8fa
#
_entry.id   18febbb2603648b0cab99674c48ac8fa
#
_cell.length_a   1.000
_cell.length_b   1.000
_cell.length_c   1.000
_cell.angle_alpha   90.00
_cell.angle_beta   90.00
_cell.angle_gamma   90.00
#
_symmetry.space_group_name_H-M   'P 1'
#
loop_
_entity.id
_entity.type
_entity.pdbx_description
1 polymer ?
#
loop_
_entity_poly.entity_id
_entity_poly.type
_entity_poly.pdbx_seq_one_letter_code
_entity_poly.pdbx_strand_id
1 'polypeptide(L)'
;MKKIIILILCLPFFLLAQDSQKRKDKLKQQGSKFETIAIGDQIPMIDNELRSVKGNWMSIESVKEKNGLIVIFTCNTCPFVVMWEDRYKLVEELAQRYNVGLVYVNSNYKKRDGDDSFENMKKHAKDNQYQYPYLLDEKSRLANAFGAKTTPHVFLFNNTDQLVYKGCIDDNHKDIKAVKSFYLKDAITQLVSKKRVDPNETRAVGCSIKRYVP
;
A
#
# COMPACT_ATOMS: atom_id res chain seq x y z
N MET A 1 -55.66 41.16 20.69
CA MET A 1 -55.01 40.44 19.56
C MET A 1 -53.71 39.84 20.10
N LYS A 2 -53.70 38.53 20.45
CA LYS A 2 -52.52 37.80 20.96
C LYS A 2 -51.73 37.25 19.78
N LYS A 3 -50.50 37.68 19.57
CA LYS A 3 -49.57 37.11 18.59
C LYS A 3 -48.97 35.82 19.18
N ILE A 4 -49.26 34.70 18.56
CA ILE A 4 -48.64 33.39 18.88
C ILE A 4 -47.32 33.34 18.12
N ILE A 5 -46.21 33.27 18.86
CA ILE A 5 -44.88 33.02 18.30
C ILE A 5 -44.71 31.51 18.21
N ILE A 6 -44.68 30.99 17.00
CA ILE A 6 -44.33 29.58 16.75
C ILE A 6 -42.82 29.49 16.76
N LEU A 7 -42.27 28.89 17.81
CA LEU A 7 -40.87 28.56 17.92
C LEU A 7 -40.64 27.22 17.23
N ILE A 8 -40.09 27.26 16.01
CA ILE A 8 -39.83 26.08 15.17
C ILE A 8 -38.65 25.33 15.78
N LEU A 9 -38.87 24.08 16.18
CA LEU A 9 -37.88 23.12 16.65
C LEU A 9 -36.98 22.67 15.44
N CYS A 10 -35.93 23.40 15.18
CA CYS A 10 -34.89 23.01 14.19
C CYS A 10 -33.58 22.47 14.80
N LEU A 11 -33.58 22.13 16.10
CA LEU A 11 -32.36 21.74 16.81
C LEU A 11 -31.78 20.33 16.50
N PRO A 12 -32.53 19.26 16.23
CA PRO A 12 -31.89 17.95 16.09
C PRO A 12 -31.16 17.74 14.75
N PHE A 13 -31.58 18.40 13.69
CA PHE A 13 -30.93 18.25 12.37
C PHE A 13 -29.55 18.92 12.27
N PHE A 14 -29.35 20.02 12.99
CA PHE A 14 -28.07 20.75 13.02
C PHE A 14 -26.99 19.99 13.77
N LEU A 15 -27.34 19.28 14.84
CA LEU A 15 -26.42 18.44 15.61
C LEU A 15 -25.93 17.22 14.85
N LEU A 16 -26.80 16.55 14.07
CA LEU A 16 -26.43 15.41 13.22
C LEU A 16 -25.52 15.81 12.06
N ALA A 17 -25.74 16.99 11.49
CA ALA A 17 -24.89 17.53 10.43
C ALA A 17 -23.49 17.89 10.96
N GLN A 18 -23.39 18.45 12.16
CA GLN A 18 -22.11 18.77 12.80
C GLN A 18 -21.31 17.52 13.19
N ASP A 19 -21.97 16.44 13.64
CA ASP A 19 -21.30 15.19 13.99
C ASP A 19 -20.78 14.47 12.73
N SER A 20 -21.56 14.48 11.65
CA SER A 20 -21.13 13.96 10.35
C SER A 20 -19.94 14.74 9.75
N GLN A 21 -19.90 16.04 9.92
CA GLN A 21 -18.79 16.88 9.48
C GLN A 21 -17.55 16.65 10.34
N LYS A 22 -17.68 16.61 11.67
CA LYS A 22 -16.57 16.23 12.58
C LYS A 22 -15.98 14.86 12.26
N ARG A 23 -16.80 13.87 11.92
CA ARG A 23 -16.31 12.56 11.46
C ARG A 23 -15.56 12.65 10.14
N LYS A 24 -16.05 13.43 9.18
CA LYS A 24 -15.36 13.67 7.90
C LYS A 24 -14.02 14.39 8.07
N ASP A 25 -13.98 15.38 8.97
CA ASP A 25 -12.78 16.15 9.27
C ASP A 25 -11.75 15.30 10.04
N LYS A 26 -12.20 14.44 10.97
CA LYS A 26 -11.37 13.46 11.66
C LYS A 26 -10.79 12.41 10.70
N LEU A 27 -11.59 11.97 9.71
CA LEU A 27 -11.13 11.06 8.65
C LEU A 27 -10.15 11.75 7.68
N LYS A 28 -10.36 13.03 7.36
CA LYS A 28 -9.40 13.84 6.58
C LYS A 28 -8.10 14.09 7.34
N GLN A 29 -8.14 14.41 8.62
CA GLN A 29 -6.96 14.57 9.47
C GLN A 29 -6.18 13.25 9.64
N GLN A 30 -6.86 12.10 9.72
CA GLN A 30 -6.19 10.80 9.71
C GLN A 30 -5.54 10.48 8.36
N GLY A 31 -6.10 10.94 7.25
CA GLY A 31 -5.50 10.82 5.91
C GLY A 31 -4.25 11.68 5.71
N SER A 32 -4.13 12.80 6.41
CA SER A 32 -2.96 13.70 6.37
C SER A 32 -1.85 13.33 7.36
N LYS A 33 -2.11 12.42 8.30
CA LYS A 33 -1.17 12.08 9.39
C LYS A 33 0.07 11.30 8.90
N PHE A 34 -0.03 10.66 7.73
CA PHE A 34 1.07 9.87 7.16
C PHE A 34 1.36 10.37 5.75
N GLU A 35 2.32 11.27 5.63
CA GLU A 35 2.81 11.70 4.33
C GLU A 35 3.57 10.56 3.65
N THR A 36 3.34 10.39 2.35
CA THR A 36 4.08 9.40 1.58
C THR A 36 5.50 9.93 1.36
N ILE A 37 6.50 9.09 1.64
CA ILE A 37 7.92 9.42 1.42
C ILE A 37 8.12 9.99 0.01
N ALA A 38 9.05 10.93 -0.11
CA ALA A 38 9.37 11.62 -1.35
C ALA A 38 10.38 10.83 -2.20
N ILE A 39 10.38 11.06 -3.51
CA ILE A 39 11.43 10.53 -4.39
C ILE A 39 12.79 11.02 -3.91
N GLY A 40 13.74 10.10 -3.74
CA GLY A 40 15.07 10.34 -3.18
C GLY A 40 15.19 10.01 -1.69
N ASP A 41 14.07 9.87 -0.96
CA ASP A 41 14.11 9.47 0.45
C ASP A 41 14.66 8.05 0.61
N GLN A 42 15.30 7.80 1.76
CA GLN A 42 15.80 6.48 2.14
C GLN A 42 14.65 5.56 2.56
N ILE A 43 14.87 4.24 2.48
CA ILE A 43 13.91 3.24 2.96
C ILE A 43 13.71 3.42 4.47
N PRO A 44 12.49 3.76 4.94
CA PRO A 44 12.26 3.87 6.37
C PRO A 44 12.18 2.48 7.03
N MET A 45 12.70 2.34 8.26
CA MET A 45 12.62 1.11 9.05
C MET A 45 13.15 -0.12 8.29
N ILE A 46 14.23 0.04 7.54
CA ILE A 46 14.79 -1.00 6.65
C ILE A 46 15.20 -2.26 7.43
N ASP A 47 15.70 -2.10 8.65
CA ASP A 47 16.18 -3.14 9.57
C ASP A 47 15.07 -3.73 10.46
N ASN A 48 13.84 -3.18 10.41
CA ASN A 48 12.74 -3.63 11.26
C ASN A 48 12.29 -5.04 10.89
N GLU A 49 12.37 -5.96 11.86
CA GLU A 49 11.96 -7.34 11.66
C GLU A 49 10.44 -7.48 11.63
N LEU A 50 9.95 -8.20 10.65
CA LEU A 50 8.55 -8.54 10.40
C LEU A 50 8.39 -10.05 10.30
N ARG A 51 7.26 -10.56 10.73
CA ARG A 51 6.96 -11.99 10.64
C ARG A 51 6.55 -12.35 9.22
N SER A 52 7.30 -13.25 8.59
CA SER A 52 6.97 -13.82 7.29
C SER A 52 5.89 -14.90 7.43
N VAL A 53 5.04 -15.07 6.40
CA VAL A 53 4.08 -16.18 6.31
C VAL A 53 4.74 -17.56 6.36
N LYS A 54 6.06 -17.66 6.10
CA LYS A 54 6.85 -18.89 6.27
C LYS A 54 7.22 -19.15 7.74
N GLY A 55 6.90 -18.22 8.66
CA GLY A 55 7.09 -18.36 10.11
C GLY A 55 8.39 -17.77 10.66
N ASN A 56 9.35 -17.44 9.82
CA ASN A 56 10.59 -16.77 10.21
C ASN A 56 10.38 -15.24 10.34
N TRP A 57 11.27 -14.60 11.10
CA TRP A 57 11.40 -13.15 11.17
C TRP A 57 12.42 -12.68 10.17
N MET A 58 12.18 -11.55 9.52
CA MET A 58 13.10 -10.98 8.55
C MET A 58 12.81 -9.48 8.34
N SER A 59 13.85 -8.73 8.03
CA SER A 59 13.74 -7.33 7.66
C SER A 59 13.53 -7.17 6.15
N ILE A 60 13.03 -6.01 5.72
CA ILE A 60 12.97 -5.70 4.29
C ILE A 60 14.38 -5.52 3.69
N GLU A 61 15.40 -5.19 4.52
CA GLU A 61 16.79 -5.16 4.11
C GLU A 61 17.27 -6.53 3.61
N SER A 62 16.86 -7.61 4.32
CA SER A 62 17.30 -8.97 4.01
C SER A 62 16.84 -9.50 2.65
N VAL A 63 15.89 -8.81 2.00
CA VAL A 63 15.38 -9.18 0.67
C VAL A 63 15.85 -8.25 -0.44
N LYS A 64 16.75 -7.29 -0.12
CA LYS A 64 17.37 -6.46 -1.14
C LYS A 64 18.22 -7.30 -2.08
N GLU A 65 18.25 -6.87 -3.32
CA GLU A 65 19.12 -7.44 -4.35
C GLU A 65 20.05 -6.36 -4.93
N LYS A 66 20.95 -6.79 -5.79
CA LYS A 66 22.01 -5.94 -6.36
C LYS A 66 21.51 -4.61 -6.95
N ASN A 67 20.32 -4.59 -7.55
CA ASN A 67 19.82 -3.40 -8.25
C ASN A 67 18.73 -2.65 -7.49
N GLY A 68 18.40 -3.08 -6.26
CA GLY A 68 17.44 -2.38 -5.41
C GLY A 68 16.36 -3.27 -4.83
N LEU A 69 15.23 -2.68 -4.48
CA LEU A 69 14.12 -3.35 -3.77
C LEU A 69 12.76 -2.81 -4.21
N ILE A 70 11.81 -3.70 -4.42
CA ILE A 70 10.39 -3.39 -4.58
C ILE A 70 9.67 -3.74 -3.27
N VAL A 71 8.90 -2.79 -2.73
CA VAL A 71 7.99 -3.01 -1.60
C VAL A 71 6.55 -2.79 -2.08
N ILE A 72 5.70 -3.81 -1.95
CA ILE A 72 4.29 -3.73 -2.32
C ILE A 72 3.44 -3.89 -1.06
N PHE A 73 2.80 -2.82 -0.62
CA PHE A 73 1.77 -2.91 0.40
C PHE A 73 0.52 -3.54 -0.23
N THR A 74 0.13 -4.70 0.26
CA THR A 74 -0.97 -5.50 -0.26
C THR A 74 -1.85 -6.05 0.87
N CYS A 75 -2.86 -6.84 0.55
CA CYS A 75 -3.72 -7.55 1.50
C CYS A 75 -4.44 -8.70 0.79
N ASN A 76 -5.23 -9.49 1.53
CA ASN A 76 -5.81 -10.72 0.97
C ASN A 76 -7.10 -10.50 0.17
N THR A 77 -7.95 -9.55 0.56
CA THR A 77 -9.35 -9.50 0.08
C THR A 77 -9.77 -8.15 -0.53
N CYS A 78 -8.83 -7.21 -0.69
CA CYS A 78 -9.16 -5.95 -1.37
C CYS A 78 -9.47 -6.23 -2.85
N PRO A 79 -10.64 -5.81 -3.38
CA PRO A 79 -10.97 -6.01 -4.79
C PRO A 79 -9.91 -5.48 -5.76
N PHE A 80 -9.27 -4.37 -5.42
CA PHE A 80 -8.17 -3.85 -6.25
C PHE A 80 -6.92 -4.73 -6.22
N VAL A 81 -6.60 -5.36 -5.08
CA VAL A 81 -5.50 -6.34 -5.02
C VAL A 81 -5.82 -7.51 -5.93
N VAL A 82 -7.00 -8.10 -5.77
CA VAL A 82 -7.47 -9.24 -6.59
C VAL A 82 -7.42 -8.92 -8.09
N MET A 83 -7.81 -7.70 -8.48
CA MET A 83 -7.73 -7.26 -9.88
C MET A 83 -6.29 -7.11 -10.41
N TRP A 84 -5.29 -6.87 -9.53
CA TRP A 84 -3.89 -6.75 -9.94
C TRP A 84 -3.04 -8.01 -9.65
N GLU A 85 -3.58 -9.04 -9.02
CA GLU A 85 -2.82 -10.23 -8.63
C GLU A 85 -2.23 -10.99 -9.81
N ASP A 86 -2.91 -10.99 -10.95
CA ASP A 86 -2.37 -11.58 -12.19
C ASP A 86 -1.06 -10.89 -12.67
N ARG A 87 -0.82 -9.62 -12.26
CA ARG A 87 0.42 -8.88 -12.53
C ARG A 87 1.53 -9.20 -11.54
N TYR A 88 1.21 -9.72 -10.36
CA TYR A 88 2.23 -10.03 -9.34
C TYR A 88 3.23 -11.04 -9.87
N LYS A 89 2.78 -12.07 -10.59
CA LYS A 89 3.69 -13.02 -11.25
C LYS A 89 4.64 -12.34 -12.23
N LEU A 90 4.16 -11.41 -13.04
CA LEU A 90 5.00 -10.60 -13.93
C LEU A 90 6.01 -9.76 -13.16
N VAL A 91 5.60 -9.16 -12.03
CA VAL A 91 6.49 -8.36 -11.16
C VAL A 91 7.57 -9.26 -10.55
N GLU A 92 7.23 -10.48 -10.10
CA GLU A 92 8.17 -11.48 -9.59
C GLU A 92 9.20 -11.89 -10.66
N GLU A 93 8.76 -12.15 -11.90
CA GLU A 93 9.63 -12.47 -13.03
C GLU A 93 10.58 -11.30 -13.37
N LEU A 94 10.10 -10.07 -13.32
CA LEU A 94 10.92 -8.88 -13.53
C LEU A 94 11.94 -8.68 -12.39
N ALA A 95 11.51 -8.85 -11.14
CA ALA A 95 12.38 -8.77 -9.98
C ALA A 95 13.54 -9.78 -10.08
N GLN A 96 13.24 -11.03 -10.39
CA GLN A 96 14.23 -12.08 -10.61
C GLN A 96 15.17 -11.75 -11.78
N ARG A 97 14.60 -11.41 -12.94
CA ARG A 97 15.37 -11.11 -14.17
C ARG A 97 16.38 -9.99 -13.98
N TYR A 98 16.00 -8.98 -13.23
CA TYR A 98 16.79 -7.77 -13.08
C TYR A 98 17.55 -7.69 -11.75
N ASN A 99 17.58 -8.75 -10.95
CA ASN A 99 18.19 -8.77 -9.60
C ASN A 99 17.73 -7.56 -8.76
N VAL A 100 16.42 -7.35 -8.68
CA VAL A 100 15.75 -6.39 -7.80
C VAL A 100 15.00 -7.21 -6.76
N GLY A 101 15.20 -6.92 -5.48
CA GLY A 101 14.47 -7.58 -4.41
C GLY A 101 12.98 -7.27 -4.49
N LEU A 102 12.14 -8.14 -3.93
CA LEU A 102 10.70 -7.93 -3.85
C LEU A 102 10.15 -8.42 -2.52
N VAL A 103 9.28 -7.64 -1.91
CA VAL A 103 8.57 -8.02 -0.69
C VAL A 103 7.13 -7.52 -0.72
N TYR A 104 6.22 -8.38 -0.31
CA TYR A 104 4.82 -8.05 -0.06
C TYR A 104 4.60 -7.76 1.43
N VAL A 105 3.81 -6.74 1.76
CA VAL A 105 3.57 -6.32 3.15
C VAL A 105 2.08 -6.14 3.39
N ASN A 106 1.54 -6.86 4.38
CA ASN A 106 0.15 -6.69 4.83
C ASN A 106 0.08 -5.83 6.09
N SER A 107 -0.48 -4.63 5.94
CA SER A 107 -0.60 -3.63 7.00
C SER A 107 -2.05 -3.41 7.47
N ASN A 108 -2.99 -4.27 7.08
CA ASN A 108 -4.41 -4.15 7.40
C ASN A 108 -4.73 -4.62 8.84
N TYR A 109 -4.25 -3.90 9.84
CA TYR A 109 -4.41 -4.26 11.25
C TYR A 109 -5.88 -4.48 11.65
N LYS A 110 -6.81 -3.62 11.20
CA LYS A 110 -8.25 -3.74 11.56
C LYS A 110 -8.95 -4.95 10.94
N LYS A 111 -8.28 -5.67 10.04
CA LYS A 111 -8.75 -6.92 9.43
C LYS A 111 -7.99 -8.14 9.96
N ARG A 112 -7.15 -7.96 10.97
CA ARG A 112 -6.21 -8.98 11.48
C ARG A 112 -6.92 -10.16 12.15
N ASP A 113 -8.10 -9.92 12.73
CA ASP A 113 -8.94 -10.98 13.34
C ASP A 113 -9.85 -11.68 12.32
N GLY A 114 -9.72 -11.37 11.02
CA GLY A 114 -10.54 -11.91 9.94
C GLY A 114 -9.76 -12.11 8.65
N ASP A 115 -10.18 -11.40 7.60
CA ASP A 115 -9.68 -11.59 6.22
C ASP A 115 -8.15 -11.50 6.10
N ASP A 116 -7.50 -10.61 6.86
CA ASP A 116 -6.06 -10.39 6.85
C ASP A 116 -5.37 -11.01 8.07
N SER A 117 -5.95 -12.08 8.66
CA SER A 117 -5.30 -12.86 9.73
C SER A 117 -4.02 -13.52 9.21
N PHE A 118 -3.10 -13.83 10.11
CA PHE A 118 -1.84 -14.45 9.73
C PHE A 118 -2.04 -15.79 9.02
N GLU A 119 -3.02 -16.58 9.47
CA GLU A 119 -3.35 -17.86 8.81
C GLU A 119 -3.95 -17.65 7.42
N ASN A 120 -4.81 -16.62 7.24
CA ASN A 120 -5.33 -16.27 5.93
C ASN A 120 -4.24 -15.70 5.01
N MET A 121 -3.24 -14.97 5.54
CA MET A 121 -2.08 -14.56 4.76
C MET A 121 -1.27 -15.75 4.25
N LYS A 122 -1.05 -16.79 5.08
CA LYS A 122 -0.37 -18.04 4.66
C LYS A 122 -1.15 -18.72 3.54
N LYS A 123 -2.47 -18.88 3.73
CA LYS A 123 -3.35 -19.47 2.73
C LYS A 123 -3.30 -18.69 1.42
N HIS A 124 -3.45 -17.38 1.48
CA HIS A 124 -3.45 -16.48 0.32
C HIS A 124 -2.13 -16.58 -0.46
N ALA A 125 -0.99 -16.51 0.23
CA ALA A 125 0.33 -16.63 -0.41
C ALA A 125 0.53 -18.00 -1.08
N LYS A 126 0.01 -19.08 -0.46
CA LYS A 126 0.04 -20.42 -1.04
C LYS A 126 -0.85 -20.52 -2.28
N ASP A 127 -2.10 -20.09 -2.18
CA ASP A 127 -3.09 -20.17 -3.26
C ASP A 127 -2.66 -19.37 -4.49
N ASN A 128 -2.05 -18.19 -4.28
CA ASN A 128 -1.53 -17.32 -5.33
C ASN A 128 -0.05 -17.59 -5.69
N GLN A 129 0.56 -18.63 -5.10
CA GLN A 129 1.91 -19.11 -5.40
C GLN A 129 2.99 -18.00 -5.30
N TYR A 130 2.91 -17.14 -4.28
CA TYR A 130 3.90 -16.09 -4.06
C TYR A 130 5.31 -16.66 -3.90
N GLN A 131 6.24 -16.25 -4.75
CA GLN A 131 7.64 -16.68 -4.71
C GLN A 131 8.47 -15.83 -3.74
N TYR A 132 8.04 -14.60 -3.49
CA TYR A 132 8.71 -13.63 -2.61
C TYR A 132 8.07 -13.54 -1.23
N PRO A 133 8.79 -13.02 -0.23
CA PRO A 133 8.27 -12.92 1.13
C PRO A 133 6.99 -12.10 1.23
N TYR A 134 6.01 -12.60 2.00
CA TYR A 134 4.82 -11.88 2.41
C TYR A 134 4.86 -11.66 3.92
N LEU A 135 4.98 -10.41 4.33
CA LEU A 135 5.29 -9.99 5.69
C LEU A 135 4.10 -9.36 6.39
N LEU A 136 3.98 -9.65 7.68
CA LEU A 136 2.97 -9.10 8.57
C LEU A 136 3.48 -7.80 9.19
N ASP A 137 2.90 -6.66 8.83
CA ASP A 137 3.19 -5.35 9.45
C ASP A 137 2.28 -5.13 10.66
N GLU A 138 2.81 -5.43 11.84
CA GLU A 138 2.13 -5.22 13.12
C GLU A 138 1.79 -3.74 13.33
N LYS A 139 0.51 -3.49 13.69
CA LYS A 139 -0.02 -2.13 13.95
C LYS A 139 0.26 -1.14 12.82
N SER A 140 0.42 -1.62 11.58
CA SER A 140 0.66 -0.80 10.39
C SER A 140 1.89 0.14 10.53
N ARG A 141 2.91 -0.27 11.28
CA ARG A 141 4.07 0.57 11.59
C ARG A 141 4.88 0.91 10.35
N LEU A 142 5.17 -0.11 9.53
CA LEU A 142 5.90 0.08 8.28
C LEU A 142 5.09 0.91 7.28
N ALA A 143 3.79 0.61 7.11
CA ALA A 143 2.92 1.41 6.25
C ALA A 143 2.83 2.88 6.71
N ASN A 144 2.88 3.13 8.03
CA ASN A 144 2.90 4.49 8.57
C ASN A 144 4.21 5.21 8.24
N ALA A 145 5.35 4.53 8.36
CA ALA A 145 6.67 5.09 8.06
C ALA A 145 6.83 5.41 6.56
N PHE A 146 6.32 4.56 5.67
CA PHE A 146 6.29 4.80 4.21
C PHE A 146 5.23 5.85 3.80
N GLY A 147 4.26 6.13 4.66
CA GLY A 147 3.07 6.89 4.26
C GLY A 147 2.28 6.18 3.15
N ALA A 148 2.33 4.83 3.11
CA ALA A 148 1.59 4.04 2.14
C ALA A 148 0.09 4.23 2.34
N LYS A 149 -0.70 4.48 1.32
CA LYS A 149 -2.11 4.91 1.44
C LYS A 149 -3.10 3.81 1.14
N THR A 150 -2.78 2.97 0.16
CA THR A 150 -3.72 1.98 -0.41
C THR A 150 -3.11 0.59 -0.47
N THR A 151 -3.94 -0.40 -0.78
CA THR A 151 -3.55 -1.73 -1.24
C THR A 151 -4.15 -1.98 -2.62
N PRO A 152 -3.31 -2.24 -3.66
CA PRO A 152 -1.86 -2.20 -3.60
C PRO A 152 -1.30 -0.76 -3.57
N HIS A 153 -0.06 -0.61 -3.07
CA HIS A 153 0.77 0.59 -3.22
C HIS A 153 2.22 0.15 -3.38
N VAL A 154 2.85 0.54 -4.48
CA VAL A 154 4.19 0.10 -4.87
C VAL A 154 5.21 1.17 -4.55
N PHE A 155 6.39 0.74 -4.08
CA PHE A 155 7.59 1.56 -3.89
C PHE A 155 8.78 0.81 -4.48
N LEU A 156 9.57 1.46 -5.34
CA LEU A 156 10.80 0.94 -5.90
C LEU A 156 11.98 1.78 -5.42
N PHE A 157 12.96 1.14 -4.84
CA PHE A 157 14.20 1.75 -4.35
C PHE A 157 15.38 1.27 -5.19
N ASN A 158 16.38 2.13 -5.34
CA ASN A 158 17.64 1.80 -5.98
C ASN A 158 18.58 1.03 -5.02
N ASN A 159 19.78 0.69 -5.47
CA ASN A 159 20.77 -0.04 -4.69
C ASN A 159 21.40 0.79 -3.55
N THR A 160 21.17 2.09 -3.49
CA THR A 160 21.56 2.99 -2.39
C THR A 160 20.38 3.35 -1.48
N ASP A 161 19.31 2.56 -1.52
CA ASP A 161 18.11 2.67 -0.69
C ASP A 161 17.26 3.93 -0.92
N GLN A 162 17.47 4.63 -2.03
CA GLN A 162 16.70 5.81 -2.37
C GLN A 162 15.45 5.45 -3.20
N LEU A 163 14.31 6.04 -2.83
CA LEU A 163 13.06 5.87 -3.57
C LEU A 163 13.19 6.46 -4.97
N VAL A 164 12.95 5.65 -5.99
CA VAL A 164 13.01 6.07 -7.39
C VAL A 164 11.66 5.99 -8.10
N TYR A 165 10.72 5.20 -7.57
CA TYR A 165 9.34 5.15 -8.07
C TYR A 165 8.37 4.83 -6.94
N LYS A 166 7.17 5.43 -6.97
CA LYS A 166 6.02 5.07 -6.14
C LYS A 166 4.70 5.20 -6.93
N GLY A 167 3.74 4.32 -6.64
CA GLY A 167 2.42 4.39 -7.29
C GLY A 167 1.75 3.04 -7.50
N CYS A 168 1.21 2.82 -8.70
CA CYS A 168 0.57 1.57 -9.12
C CYS A 168 1.47 0.72 -10.02
N ILE A 169 1.03 -0.49 -10.34
CA ILE A 169 1.78 -1.43 -11.20
C ILE A 169 1.70 -1.01 -12.66
N ASP A 170 0.50 -0.68 -13.12
CA ASP A 170 0.19 -0.26 -14.48
C ASP A 170 -0.98 0.73 -14.50
N ASP A 171 -1.47 1.14 -15.67
CA ASP A 171 -2.57 2.10 -15.85
C ASP A 171 -3.97 1.44 -15.88
N ASN A 172 -4.06 0.09 -15.79
CA ASN A 172 -5.34 -0.59 -15.93
C ASN A 172 -5.48 -1.82 -15.02
N HIS A 173 -6.06 -1.62 -13.83
CA HIS A 173 -6.32 -2.72 -12.89
C HIS A 173 -7.41 -3.71 -13.34
N LYS A 174 -8.24 -3.36 -14.32
CA LYS A 174 -9.41 -4.16 -14.71
C LYS A 174 -9.08 -5.20 -15.77
N ASP A 175 -8.22 -4.85 -16.72
CA ASP A 175 -7.90 -5.71 -17.86
C ASP A 175 -6.44 -5.56 -18.27
N ILE A 176 -5.66 -6.62 -18.12
CA ILE A 176 -4.25 -6.65 -18.50
C ILE A 176 -4.05 -6.41 -19.99
N LYS A 177 -5.00 -6.83 -20.83
CA LYS A 177 -4.91 -6.65 -22.29
C LYS A 177 -5.16 -5.21 -22.72
N ALA A 178 -5.77 -4.40 -21.86
CA ALA A 178 -6.04 -2.98 -22.09
C ALA A 178 -4.99 -2.06 -21.43
N VAL A 179 -3.93 -2.61 -20.83
CA VAL A 179 -2.80 -1.86 -20.27
C VAL A 179 -2.05 -1.17 -21.42
N LYS A 180 -1.86 0.15 -21.27
CA LYS A 180 -1.10 1.00 -22.21
C LYS A 180 0.24 1.43 -21.63
N SER A 181 0.32 1.57 -20.30
CA SER A 181 1.50 2.04 -19.58
C SER A 181 1.85 1.07 -18.46
N PHE A 182 2.98 0.40 -18.58
CA PHE A 182 3.49 -0.58 -17.61
C PHE A 182 4.43 0.10 -16.60
N TYR A 183 3.92 1.03 -15.81
CA TYR A 183 4.69 1.94 -14.96
C TYR A 183 5.80 1.28 -14.15
N LEU A 184 5.50 0.22 -13.38
CA LEU A 184 6.53 -0.45 -12.56
C LEU A 184 7.57 -1.18 -13.42
N LYS A 185 7.15 -1.86 -14.51
CA LYS A 185 8.07 -2.51 -15.45
C LYS A 185 9.02 -1.50 -16.08
N ASP A 186 8.48 -0.36 -16.51
CA ASP A 186 9.28 0.70 -17.15
C ASP A 186 10.23 1.33 -16.12
N ALA A 187 9.76 1.58 -14.90
CA ALA A 187 10.59 2.08 -13.81
C ALA A 187 11.76 1.13 -13.49
N ILE A 188 11.51 -0.19 -13.37
CA ILE A 188 12.56 -1.20 -13.16
C ILE A 188 13.56 -1.18 -14.33
N THR A 189 13.06 -1.18 -15.57
CA THR A 189 13.91 -1.19 -16.75
C THR A 189 14.80 0.06 -16.85
N GLN A 190 14.24 1.22 -16.54
CA GLN A 190 14.98 2.49 -16.51
C GLN A 190 16.03 2.48 -15.40
N LEU A 191 15.67 2.01 -14.18
CA LEU A 191 16.58 1.91 -13.04
C LEU A 191 17.82 1.06 -13.38
N VAL A 192 17.63 -0.15 -13.87
CA VAL A 192 18.74 -1.06 -14.17
C VAL A 192 19.57 -0.62 -15.37
N SER A 193 18.98 0.16 -16.25
CA SER A 193 19.67 0.82 -17.37
C SER A 193 20.37 2.12 -16.95
N LYS A 194 20.39 2.45 -15.65
CA LYS A 194 20.95 3.70 -15.09
C LYS A 194 20.36 4.97 -15.69
N LYS A 195 19.11 4.91 -16.12
CA LYS A 195 18.33 6.06 -16.58
C LYS A 195 17.52 6.66 -15.44
N ARG A 196 17.18 7.94 -15.56
CA ARG A 196 16.21 8.55 -14.66
C ARG A 196 14.86 7.86 -14.85
N VAL A 197 14.21 7.50 -13.74
CA VAL A 197 12.86 6.92 -13.75
C VAL A 197 11.84 8.03 -14.07
N ASP A 198 11.04 7.81 -15.13
CA ASP A 198 10.01 8.73 -15.58
C ASP A 198 8.85 7.95 -16.25
N PRO A 199 7.61 8.09 -15.75
CA PRO A 199 7.25 8.81 -14.53
C PRO A 199 7.79 8.12 -13.26
N ASN A 200 8.28 8.92 -12.29
CA ASN A 200 8.76 8.42 -11.01
C ASN A 200 7.65 8.36 -9.93
N GLU A 201 6.50 8.92 -10.22
CA GLU A 201 5.32 8.87 -9.35
C GLU A 201 4.05 8.72 -10.19
N THR A 202 3.17 7.81 -9.75
CA THR A 202 1.82 7.66 -10.30
C THR A 202 0.80 7.59 -9.16
N ARG A 203 -0.47 7.79 -9.48
CA ARG A 203 -1.53 7.70 -8.47
C ARG A 203 -1.70 6.24 -8.04
N ALA A 204 -1.43 5.93 -6.78
CA ALA A 204 -1.79 4.63 -6.22
C ALA A 204 -3.33 4.47 -6.19
N VAL A 205 -3.83 3.42 -6.85
CA VAL A 205 -5.26 3.10 -6.93
C VAL A 205 -5.52 1.83 -6.11
N GLY A 206 -6.43 1.90 -5.15
CA GLY A 206 -6.68 0.76 -4.26
C GLY A 206 -7.57 1.12 -3.07
N CYS A 207 -7.87 0.12 -2.24
CA CYS A 207 -8.55 0.32 -0.97
C CYS A 207 -7.60 0.96 0.05
N SER A 208 -8.11 1.87 0.88
CA SER A 208 -7.30 2.43 1.97
C SER A 208 -6.83 1.34 2.93
N ILE A 209 -5.56 1.41 3.36
CA ILE A 209 -5.00 0.51 4.37
C ILE A 209 -5.81 0.64 5.67
N LYS A 210 -6.22 -0.50 6.24
CA LYS A 210 -7.03 -0.58 7.47
C LYS A 210 -6.12 -0.55 8.70
N ARG A 211 -5.58 0.65 8.99
CA ARG A 211 -4.53 0.89 9.97
C ARG A 211 -4.95 0.62 11.41
N TYR A 212 -3.96 0.36 12.26
CA TYR A 212 -4.10 0.50 13.70
C TYR A 212 -4.40 1.96 14.06
N VAL A 213 -5.36 2.15 14.95
CA VAL A 213 -5.67 3.44 15.57
C VAL A 213 -5.60 3.20 17.08
N PRO A 214 -4.68 3.85 17.78
CA PRO A 214 -4.56 3.74 19.25
C PRO A 214 -5.80 4.27 19.94
#